data_f458dfad86c573556575bbc394982bf0
#
_entry.id   f458dfad86c573556575bbc394982bf0
#
_cell.length_a   1.000
_cell.length_b   1.000
_cell.length_c   1.000
_cell.angle_alpha   90.00
_cell.angle_beta   90.00
_cell.angle_gamma   90.00
#
_symmetry.space_group_name_H-M   'P 1'
#
loop_
_entity.id
_entity.type
_entity.pdbx_description
1 polymer ?
#
loop_
_entity_poly.entity_id
_entity_poly.type
_entity_poly.pdbx_seq_one_letter_code
_entity_poly.pdbx_strand_id
1 'polypeptide(L)'
;MTEHPLEVFRFCPKCGSQDFEIHNALSRHCAQCGFTFYQNPRASTAAFILNDKDELLVATRGKEPAKGTLDLPGGFVDNDENAEQGMVREILEETGLVIDPETVEYQFSIPNVYRYSGMDIHTLDFFFACRIGEGQVVKAADDAAELQWIPLNQVYVERFGLRSIRQAVHRFLVQKS
;
A
#
# COMPACT_ATOMS: atom_id res chain seq x y z
N MET A 1 12.37 -11.72 21.51
CA MET A 1 13.35 -10.79 20.89
C MET A 1 12.97 -10.71 19.43
N THR A 2 12.63 -9.55 18.91
CA THR A 2 12.39 -9.38 17.48
C THR A 2 13.71 -9.55 16.75
N GLU A 3 13.78 -10.48 15.80
CA GLU A 3 14.95 -10.67 14.95
C GLU A 3 15.27 -9.36 14.21
N HIS A 4 16.54 -9.13 13.92
CA HIS A 4 16.95 -7.94 13.16
C HIS A 4 16.32 -7.99 11.75
N PRO A 5 15.71 -6.90 11.25
CA PRO A 5 14.96 -6.92 9.99
C PRO A 5 15.81 -7.33 8.77
N LEU A 6 17.14 -7.17 8.86
CA LEU A 6 18.10 -7.59 7.84
C LEU A 6 18.85 -8.88 8.20
N GLU A 7 18.35 -9.70 9.14
CA GLU A 7 19.03 -10.93 9.60
C GLU A 7 19.30 -11.91 8.46
N VAL A 8 18.37 -12.00 7.52
CA VAL A 8 18.49 -12.91 6.36
C VAL A 8 19.54 -12.47 5.33
N PHE A 9 19.98 -11.21 5.35
CA PHE A 9 20.97 -10.68 4.41
C PHE A 9 22.39 -10.95 4.90
N ARG A 10 22.95 -12.10 4.56
CA ARG A 10 24.27 -12.56 5.03
C ARG A 10 25.44 -12.08 4.16
N PHE A 11 25.17 -11.55 2.98
CA PHE A 11 26.18 -11.12 2.01
C PHE A 11 25.98 -9.64 1.67
N CYS A 12 27.09 -8.91 1.53
CA CYS A 12 27.06 -7.53 1.09
C CYS A 12 26.50 -7.44 -0.35
N PRO A 13 25.42 -6.67 -0.59
CA PRO A 13 24.83 -6.58 -1.92
C PRO A 13 25.71 -5.84 -2.93
N LYS A 14 26.74 -5.10 -2.47
CA LYS A 14 27.68 -4.38 -3.32
C LYS A 14 28.87 -5.20 -3.76
N CYS A 15 29.49 -6.00 -2.88
CA CYS A 15 30.73 -6.73 -3.17
C CYS A 15 30.68 -8.24 -2.92
N GLY A 16 29.56 -8.78 -2.40
CA GLY A 16 29.39 -10.21 -2.13
C GLY A 16 30.09 -10.73 -0.87
N SER A 17 30.77 -9.86 -0.10
CA SER A 17 31.49 -10.29 1.12
C SER A 17 30.54 -10.80 2.19
N GLN A 18 30.99 -11.78 2.97
CA GLN A 18 30.32 -12.26 4.19
C GLN A 18 30.57 -11.33 5.40
N ASP A 19 31.56 -10.44 5.32
CA ASP A 19 31.85 -9.45 6.37
C ASP A 19 30.82 -8.32 6.34
N PHE A 20 29.53 -8.71 6.42
CA PHE A 20 28.38 -7.83 6.34
C PHE A 20 27.61 -7.92 7.66
N GLU A 21 27.99 -7.09 8.63
CA GLU A 21 27.57 -7.17 10.02
C GLU A 21 26.43 -6.19 10.35
N ILE A 22 25.65 -6.51 11.39
CA ILE A 22 24.64 -5.61 11.95
C ILE A 22 25.36 -4.37 12.48
N HIS A 23 24.98 -3.20 11.98
CA HIS A 23 25.55 -1.91 12.38
C HIS A 23 24.67 -1.18 13.41
N ASN A 24 23.36 -1.16 13.18
CA ASN A 24 22.36 -0.63 14.11
C ASN A 24 21.01 -1.32 13.85
N ALA A 25 19.93 -0.88 14.54
CA ALA A 25 18.61 -1.50 14.47
C ALA A 25 18.02 -1.62 13.03
N LEU A 26 18.49 -0.83 12.08
CA LEU A 26 17.95 -0.76 10.71
C LEU A 26 19.01 -0.93 9.62
N SER A 27 20.29 -1.19 9.96
CA SER A 27 21.33 -1.26 8.95
C SER A 27 22.37 -2.34 9.20
N ARG A 28 22.99 -2.77 8.09
CA ARG A 28 24.22 -3.60 8.09
C ARG A 28 25.34 -2.87 7.37
N HIS A 29 26.56 -3.09 7.83
CA HIS A 29 27.79 -2.50 7.29
C HIS A 29 28.72 -3.59 6.80
N CYS A 30 29.35 -3.35 5.67
CA CYS A 30 30.36 -4.24 5.10
C CYS A 30 31.76 -3.77 5.48
N ALA A 31 32.48 -4.56 6.28
CA ALA A 31 33.85 -4.24 6.68
C ALA A 31 34.83 -4.27 5.49
N GLN A 32 34.54 -5.06 4.43
CA GLN A 32 35.43 -5.19 3.28
C GLN A 32 35.36 -3.96 2.32
N CYS A 33 34.16 -3.44 2.02
CA CYS A 33 34.02 -2.37 1.01
C CYS A 33 33.43 -1.07 1.56
N GLY A 34 33.15 -0.97 2.86
CA GLY A 34 32.60 0.20 3.53
C GLY A 34 31.12 0.50 3.21
N PHE A 35 30.43 -0.36 2.45
CA PHE A 35 29.03 -0.15 2.11
C PHE A 35 28.12 -0.37 3.32
N THR A 36 27.19 0.56 3.55
CA THR A 36 26.15 0.43 4.56
C THR A 36 24.78 0.35 3.87
N PHE A 37 24.04 -0.71 4.17
CA PHE A 37 22.67 -0.89 3.70
C PHE A 37 21.68 -0.59 4.80
N TYR A 38 20.72 0.28 4.52
CA TYR A 38 19.63 0.62 5.43
C TYR A 38 18.32 -0.01 4.96
N GLN A 39 17.57 -0.60 5.87
CA GLN A 39 16.20 -0.94 5.63
C GLN A 39 15.34 0.34 5.73
N ASN A 40 14.62 0.64 4.67
CA ASN A 40 13.64 1.72 4.64
C ASN A 40 12.25 1.14 4.40
N PRO A 41 11.18 1.70 5.01
CA PRO A 41 9.83 1.31 4.63
C PRO A 41 9.58 1.70 3.16
N ARG A 42 8.96 0.80 2.42
CA ARG A 42 8.54 1.08 1.05
C ARG A 42 7.28 1.95 1.07
N ALA A 43 7.24 2.99 0.23
CA ALA A 43 6.03 3.77 0.05
C ALA A 43 4.96 2.96 -0.68
N SER A 44 3.74 3.01 -0.19
CA SER A 44 2.54 2.48 -0.85
C SER A 44 1.39 3.45 -0.74
N THR A 45 0.42 3.36 -1.62
CA THR A 45 -0.74 4.24 -1.66
C THR A 45 -2.03 3.42 -1.68
N ALA A 46 -3.10 3.98 -1.14
CA ALA A 46 -4.44 3.47 -1.27
C ALA A 46 -5.45 4.62 -1.30
N ALA A 47 -6.55 4.47 -2.02
CA ALA A 47 -7.50 5.53 -2.24
C ALA A 47 -8.93 5.21 -1.78
N PHE A 48 -9.54 6.14 -1.07
CA PHE A 48 -10.98 6.20 -0.86
C PHE A 48 -11.61 6.87 -2.08
N ILE A 49 -12.05 6.08 -3.06
CA ILE A 49 -12.68 6.56 -4.27
C ILE A 49 -14.19 6.57 -4.05
N LEU A 50 -14.79 7.75 -4.15
CA LEU A 50 -16.23 7.94 -3.97
C LEU A 50 -16.90 8.31 -5.30
N ASN A 51 -18.09 7.78 -5.52
CA ASN A 51 -18.96 8.22 -6.60
C ASN A 51 -19.95 9.32 -6.12
N ASP A 52 -20.83 9.78 -7.01
CA ASP A 52 -21.86 10.78 -6.75
C ASP A 52 -22.95 10.34 -5.75
N LYS A 53 -23.06 9.03 -5.47
CA LYS A 53 -24.01 8.45 -4.51
C LYS A 53 -23.40 8.19 -3.14
N ASP A 54 -22.18 8.71 -2.86
CA ASP A 54 -21.41 8.40 -1.65
C ASP A 54 -21.18 6.90 -1.43
N GLU A 55 -20.94 6.16 -2.51
CA GLU A 55 -20.51 4.78 -2.45
C GLU A 55 -18.97 4.71 -2.58
N LEU A 56 -18.35 3.85 -1.78
CA LEU A 56 -16.91 3.60 -1.78
C LEU A 56 -16.59 2.48 -2.77
N LEU A 57 -15.62 2.71 -3.67
CA LEU A 57 -15.07 1.65 -4.51
C LEU A 57 -14.13 0.78 -3.68
N VAL A 58 -14.38 -0.53 -3.71
CA VAL A 58 -13.53 -1.53 -3.07
C VAL A 58 -13.19 -2.65 -4.04
N ALA A 59 -12.04 -3.26 -3.83
CA ALA A 59 -11.58 -4.43 -4.56
C ALA A 59 -11.68 -5.68 -3.68
N THR A 60 -11.94 -6.84 -4.28
CA THR A 60 -11.73 -8.13 -3.61
C THR A 60 -10.30 -8.59 -3.91
N ARG A 61 -9.54 -8.93 -2.88
CA ARG A 61 -8.16 -9.40 -3.03
C ARG A 61 -8.09 -10.74 -3.73
N GLY A 62 -7.38 -10.80 -4.86
CA GLY A 62 -7.14 -12.04 -5.61
C GLY A 62 -5.99 -12.89 -5.07
N LYS A 63 -5.06 -12.30 -4.31
CA LYS A 63 -3.78 -12.90 -3.88
C LYS A 63 -3.60 -12.81 -2.36
N GLU A 64 -2.75 -13.69 -1.81
CA GLU A 64 -2.28 -13.57 -0.43
C GLU A 64 -1.33 -12.36 -0.24
N PRO A 65 -1.24 -11.78 0.95
CA PRO A 65 -2.00 -12.10 2.16
C PRO A 65 -3.46 -11.62 2.09
N ALA A 66 -4.33 -12.24 2.88
CA ALA A 66 -5.74 -11.89 3.05
C ALA A 66 -6.62 -12.05 1.78
N LYS A 67 -6.32 -13.04 0.94
CA LYS A 67 -7.12 -13.38 -0.25
C LYS A 67 -8.61 -13.51 0.08
N GLY A 68 -9.47 -12.95 -0.78
CA GLY A 68 -10.94 -12.99 -0.65
C GLY A 68 -11.52 -11.94 0.30
N THR A 69 -10.70 -11.13 0.95
CA THR A 69 -11.16 -9.98 1.75
C THR A 69 -11.21 -8.70 0.91
N LEU A 70 -11.89 -7.68 1.42
CA LEU A 70 -11.92 -6.37 0.78
C LEU A 70 -10.60 -5.62 0.95
N ASP A 71 -10.31 -4.79 -0.04
CA ASP A 71 -9.19 -3.86 -0.09
C ASP A 71 -9.61 -2.54 -0.72
N LEU A 72 -8.77 -1.52 -0.58
CA LEU A 72 -8.87 -0.28 -1.33
C LEU A 72 -7.98 -0.35 -2.58
N PRO A 73 -8.38 0.23 -3.72
CA PRO A 73 -7.49 0.36 -4.87
C PRO A 73 -6.20 1.11 -4.51
N GLY A 74 -5.07 0.62 -5.02
CA GLY A 74 -3.75 1.20 -4.76
C GLY A 74 -2.64 0.16 -4.74
N GLY A 75 -1.40 0.64 -4.65
CA GLY A 75 -0.21 -0.20 -4.69
C GLY A 75 1.07 0.51 -4.30
N PHE A 76 2.21 -0.01 -4.74
CA PHE A 76 3.50 0.58 -4.43
C PHE A 76 3.79 1.80 -5.31
N VAL A 77 4.39 2.81 -4.69
CA VAL A 77 4.94 3.96 -5.40
C VAL A 77 6.24 3.54 -6.10
N ASP A 78 6.40 3.86 -7.37
CA ASP A 78 7.61 3.61 -8.13
C ASP A 78 8.70 4.67 -7.84
N ASN A 79 9.97 4.36 -8.22
CA ASN A 79 11.13 5.16 -7.79
C ASN A 79 11.08 6.62 -8.27
N ASP A 80 10.46 6.88 -9.42
CA ASP A 80 10.43 8.21 -10.06
C ASP A 80 9.04 8.88 -9.93
N GLU A 81 8.21 8.40 -9.00
CA GLU A 81 6.88 8.93 -8.72
C GLU A 81 6.82 9.60 -7.34
N ASN A 82 5.99 10.63 -7.22
CA ASN A 82 5.47 11.04 -5.92
C ASN A 82 4.25 10.19 -5.52
N ALA A 83 3.78 10.33 -4.29
CA ALA A 83 2.71 9.47 -3.78
C ALA A 83 1.38 9.64 -4.53
N GLU A 84 1.07 10.88 -4.97
CA GLU A 84 -0.13 11.19 -5.75
C GLU A 84 -0.07 10.57 -7.14
N GLN A 85 1.09 10.64 -7.80
CA GLN A 85 1.29 10.03 -9.12
C GLN A 85 1.18 8.51 -9.07
N GLY A 86 1.85 7.88 -8.08
CA GLY A 86 1.75 6.43 -7.86
C GLY A 86 0.31 6.00 -7.60
N MET A 87 -0.43 6.74 -6.79
CA MET A 87 -1.84 6.46 -6.51
C MET A 87 -2.71 6.55 -7.77
N VAL A 88 -2.55 7.60 -8.59
CA VAL A 88 -3.33 7.78 -9.83
C VAL A 88 -3.02 6.67 -10.84
N ARG A 89 -1.75 6.29 -10.98
CA ARG A 89 -1.34 5.18 -11.86
C ARG A 89 -1.97 3.86 -11.42
N GLU A 90 -1.87 3.51 -10.12
CA GLU A 90 -2.44 2.27 -9.58
C GLU A 90 -3.97 2.22 -9.76
N ILE A 91 -4.67 3.34 -9.51
CA ILE A 91 -6.12 3.42 -9.75
C ILE A 91 -6.43 3.16 -11.24
N LEU A 92 -5.69 3.77 -12.16
CA LEU A 92 -5.90 3.56 -13.59
C LEU A 92 -5.66 2.10 -13.98
N GLU A 93 -4.58 1.49 -13.49
CA GLU A 93 -4.21 0.10 -13.78
C GLU A 93 -5.23 -0.89 -13.22
N GLU A 94 -5.68 -0.71 -11.98
CA GLU A 94 -6.58 -1.65 -11.31
C GLU A 94 -8.05 -1.47 -11.67
N THR A 95 -8.48 -0.22 -11.96
CA THR A 95 -9.91 0.11 -12.07
C THR A 95 -10.32 0.71 -13.40
N GLY A 96 -9.36 1.13 -14.23
CA GLY A 96 -9.60 1.88 -15.47
C GLY A 96 -10.10 3.31 -15.28
N LEU A 97 -10.17 3.81 -14.04
CA LEU A 97 -10.59 5.18 -13.75
C LEU A 97 -9.44 6.16 -13.99
N VAL A 98 -9.77 7.30 -14.59
CA VAL A 98 -8.82 8.41 -14.78
C VAL A 98 -9.09 9.46 -13.70
N ILE A 99 -8.13 9.64 -12.82
CA ILE A 99 -8.17 10.63 -11.73
C ILE A 99 -7.20 11.76 -12.06
N ASP A 100 -7.66 13.00 -11.91
CA ASP A 100 -6.78 14.17 -11.99
C ASP A 100 -5.97 14.27 -10.68
N PRO A 101 -4.64 14.21 -10.71
CA PRO A 101 -3.79 14.29 -9.52
C PRO A 101 -4.03 15.54 -8.67
N GLU A 102 -4.45 16.64 -9.28
CA GLU A 102 -4.75 17.91 -8.62
C GLU A 102 -6.02 17.86 -7.75
N THR A 103 -6.90 16.87 -7.99
CA THR A 103 -8.16 16.69 -7.24
C THR A 103 -8.05 15.71 -6.09
N VAL A 104 -6.86 15.14 -5.90
CA VAL A 104 -6.61 14.13 -4.90
C VAL A 104 -6.29 14.76 -3.55
N GLU A 105 -7.02 14.36 -2.51
CA GLU A 105 -6.82 14.85 -1.15
C GLU A 105 -6.05 13.84 -0.29
N TYR A 106 -4.87 14.21 0.18
CA TYR A 106 -4.16 13.45 1.20
C TYR A 106 -4.95 13.43 2.50
N GLN A 107 -5.14 12.24 3.06
CA GLN A 107 -5.87 12.05 4.31
C GLN A 107 -4.93 11.82 5.50
N PHE A 108 -4.10 10.81 5.43
CA PHE A 108 -3.14 10.42 6.46
C PHE A 108 -2.24 9.30 5.94
N SER A 109 -1.22 8.95 6.74
CA SER A 109 -0.41 7.74 6.51
C SER A 109 -0.44 6.82 7.72
N ILE A 110 -0.21 5.52 7.47
CA ILE A 110 -0.15 4.48 8.51
C ILE A 110 1.08 3.60 8.25
N PRO A 111 1.97 3.42 9.25
CA PRO A 111 3.05 2.44 9.11
C PRO A 111 2.47 1.03 9.16
N ASN A 112 2.96 0.16 8.28
CA ASN A 112 2.48 -1.19 8.15
C ASN A 112 3.62 -2.20 8.01
N VAL A 113 3.34 -3.44 8.35
CA VAL A 113 4.22 -4.58 8.13
C VAL A 113 3.36 -5.73 7.63
N TYR A 114 3.74 -6.34 6.54
CA TYR A 114 3.10 -7.56 6.06
C TYR A 114 4.12 -8.61 5.63
N ARG A 115 3.75 -9.87 5.81
CA ARG A 115 4.61 -10.99 5.46
C ARG A 115 4.57 -11.26 3.97
N TYR A 116 5.74 -11.20 3.32
CA TYR A 116 5.88 -11.50 1.89
C TYR A 116 7.18 -12.23 1.63
N SER A 117 7.15 -13.30 0.83
CA SER A 117 8.33 -14.15 0.52
C SER A 117 9.13 -14.56 1.75
N GLY A 118 8.45 -14.83 2.88
CA GLY A 118 9.09 -15.25 4.12
C GLY A 118 9.75 -14.13 4.94
N MET A 119 9.61 -12.87 4.51
CA MET A 119 10.15 -11.69 5.18
C MET A 119 9.06 -10.73 5.64
N ASP A 120 9.36 -9.95 6.66
CA ASP A 120 8.53 -8.84 7.09
C ASP A 120 8.88 -7.59 6.27
N ILE A 121 7.95 -7.19 5.39
CA ILE A 121 8.08 -5.99 4.56
C ILE A 121 7.45 -4.83 5.30
N HIS A 122 8.26 -3.83 5.63
CA HIS A 122 7.80 -2.57 6.20
C HIS A 122 7.34 -1.63 5.10
N THR A 123 6.16 -1.04 5.26
CA THR A 123 5.64 -0.01 4.37
C THR A 123 5.19 1.22 5.14
N LEU A 124 5.15 2.35 4.46
CA LEU A 124 4.43 3.53 4.87
C LEU A 124 3.30 3.74 3.86
N ASP A 125 2.09 3.42 4.30
CA ASP A 125 0.91 3.44 3.45
C ASP A 125 0.27 4.83 3.52
N PHE A 126 0.23 5.53 2.38
CA PHE A 126 -0.39 6.84 2.20
C PHE A 126 -1.84 6.67 1.75
N PHE A 127 -2.75 7.30 2.43
CA PHE A 127 -4.19 7.25 2.12
C PHE A 127 -4.66 8.56 1.53
N PHE A 128 -5.35 8.45 0.41
CA PHE A 128 -5.92 9.58 -0.32
C PHE A 128 -7.43 9.42 -0.45
N ALA A 129 -8.13 10.53 -0.68
CA ALA A 129 -9.53 10.53 -1.06
C ALA A 129 -9.70 11.27 -2.39
N CYS A 130 -10.57 10.75 -3.25
CA CYS A 130 -10.96 11.43 -4.48
C CYS A 130 -12.41 11.07 -4.85
N ARG A 131 -13.00 11.90 -5.71
CA ARG A 131 -14.29 11.61 -6.31
C ARG A 131 -14.13 11.39 -7.81
N ILE A 132 -14.87 10.43 -8.33
CA ILE A 132 -14.92 10.22 -9.77
C ILE A 132 -15.93 11.19 -10.41
N GLY A 133 -15.60 11.65 -11.63
CA GLY A 133 -16.52 12.40 -12.47
C GLY A 133 -17.65 11.53 -13.03
N GLU A 134 -18.72 12.17 -13.45
CA GLU A 134 -19.84 11.50 -14.12
C GLU A 134 -19.38 10.74 -15.38
N GLY A 135 -20.02 9.59 -15.63
CA GLY A 135 -19.84 8.79 -16.85
C GLY A 135 -18.62 7.88 -16.90
N GLN A 136 -17.76 7.88 -15.87
CA GLN A 136 -16.67 6.89 -15.82
C GLN A 136 -17.21 5.51 -15.41
N VAL A 137 -16.76 4.48 -16.12
CA VAL A 137 -17.14 3.09 -15.87
C VAL A 137 -15.95 2.33 -15.32
N VAL A 138 -16.13 1.73 -14.16
CA VAL A 138 -15.12 0.87 -13.53
C VAL A 138 -14.93 -0.42 -14.34
N LYS A 139 -13.70 -0.78 -14.61
CA LYS A 139 -13.32 -2.03 -15.26
C LYS A 139 -12.27 -2.70 -14.39
N ALA A 140 -12.59 -3.87 -13.83
CA ALA A 140 -11.59 -4.66 -13.13
C ALA A 140 -10.48 -5.09 -14.12
N ALA A 141 -9.22 -4.86 -13.74
CA ALA A 141 -8.08 -5.43 -14.45
C ALA A 141 -7.86 -6.90 -14.02
N ASP A 142 -7.02 -7.62 -14.73
CA ASP A 142 -6.79 -9.07 -14.57
C ASP A 142 -6.35 -9.49 -13.15
N ASP A 143 -5.79 -8.58 -12.35
CA ASP A 143 -5.28 -8.86 -11.00
C ASP A 143 -6.27 -8.53 -9.87
N ALA A 144 -7.28 -7.67 -10.09
CA ALA A 144 -8.39 -7.45 -9.16
C ALA A 144 -9.48 -8.49 -9.41
N ALA A 145 -9.74 -9.36 -8.45
CA ALA A 145 -10.73 -10.42 -8.62
C ALA A 145 -12.15 -9.88 -8.84
N GLU A 146 -12.49 -8.75 -8.23
CA GLU A 146 -13.80 -8.09 -8.35
C GLU A 146 -13.73 -6.66 -7.80
N LEU A 147 -14.36 -5.71 -8.50
CA LEU A 147 -14.57 -4.35 -8.02
C LEU A 147 -16.05 -4.13 -7.74
N GLN A 148 -16.36 -3.47 -6.62
CA GLN A 148 -17.73 -3.19 -6.24
C GLN A 148 -17.87 -1.82 -5.55
N TRP A 149 -19.02 -1.20 -5.74
CA TRP A 149 -19.42 0.01 -5.02
C TRP A 149 -20.21 -0.38 -3.77
N ILE A 150 -19.82 0.15 -2.61
CA ILE A 150 -20.52 -0.10 -1.35
C ILE A 150 -20.93 1.25 -0.76
N PRO A 151 -22.23 1.49 -0.48
CA PRO A 151 -22.68 2.67 0.24
C PRO A 151 -21.90 2.85 1.56
N LEU A 152 -21.45 4.06 1.88
CA LEU A 152 -20.60 4.31 3.06
C LEU A 152 -21.22 3.77 4.36
N ASN A 153 -22.53 3.85 4.51
CA ASN A 153 -23.26 3.34 5.68
C ASN A 153 -23.36 1.80 5.72
N GLN A 154 -22.91 1.09 4.68
CA GLN A 154 -22.87 -0.38 4.60
C GLN A 154 -21.44 -0.92 4.54
N VAL A 155 -20.44 -0.06 4.73
CA VAL A 155 -19.04 -0.46 4.79
C VAL A 155 -18.75 -1.04 6.17
N TYR A 156 -18.46 -2.35 6.21
CA TYR A 156 -18.07 -3.06 7.43
C TYR A 156 -16.55 -3.23 7.47
N VAL A 157 -15.92 -2.60 8.44
CA VAL A 157 -14.45 -2.54 8.62
C VAL A 157 -13.82 -3.94 8.70
N GLU A 158 -14.52 -4.88 9.31
CA GLU A 158 -14.07 -6.26 9.52
C GLU A 158 -13.91 -7.06 8.22
N ARG A 159 -14.53 -6.62 7.14
CA ARG A 159 -14.38 -7.25 5.82
C ARG A 159 -13.03 -6.97 5.17
N PHE A 160 -12.28 -5.97 5.64
CA PHE A 160 -10.95 -5.61 5.12
C PHE A 160 -9.87 -6.46 5.82
N GLY A 161 -9.09 -7.20 5.03
CA GLY A 161 -8.15 -8.17 5.57
C GLY A 161 -6.83 -7.56 6.06
N LEU A 162 -6.31 -6.55 5.35
CA LEU A 162 -5.04 -5.92 5.69
C LEU A 162 -5.19 -4.96 6.87
N ARG A 163 -4.24 -5.00 7.78
CA ARG A 163 -4.27 -4.22 9.04
C ARG A 163 -4.36 -2.71 8.79
N SER A 164 -3.48 -2.17 7.96
CA SER A 164 -3.44 -0.72 7.66
C SER A 164 -4.71 -0.26 6.97
N ILE A 165 -5.21 -1.03 6.00
CA ILE A 165 -6.46 -0.75 5.29
C ILE A 165 -7.64 -0.74 6.26
N ARG A 166 -7.74 -1.74 7.14
CA ARG A 166 -8.79 -1.80 8.17
C ARG A 166 -8.76 -0.57 9.08
N GLN A 167 -7.59 -0.17 9.55
CA GLN A 167 -7.42 1.03 10.36
C GLN A 167 -7.79 2.30 9.59
N ALA A 168 -7.39 2.37 8.33
CA ALA A 168 -7.67 3.52 7.47
C ALA A 168 -9.17 3.67 7.18
N VAL A 169 -9.84 2.58 6.82
CA VAL A 169 -11.30 2.57 6.58
C VAL A 169 -12.05 3.01 7.85
N HIS A 170 -11.70 2.46 9.01
CA HIS A 170 -12.31 2.88 10.27
C HIS A 170 -12.14 4.39 10.50
N ARG A 171 -10.90 4.91 10.36
CA ARG A 171 -10.61 6.32 10.54
C ARG A 171 -11.37 7.21 9.58
N PHE A 172 -11.44 6.81 8.31
CA PHE A 172 -12.15 7.56 7.26
C PHE A 172 -13.65 7.63 7.54
N LEU A 173 -14.29 6.51 7.91
CA LEU A 173 -15.72 6.48 8.24
C LEU A 173 -16.06 7.36 9.45
N VAL A 174 -15.22 7.37 10.49
CA VAL A 174 -15.40 8.25 11.66
C VAL A 174 -15.30 9.73 11.27
N GLN A 175 -14.45 10.10 10.33
CA GLN A 175 -14.34 11.48 9.85
C GLN A 175 -15.54 11.94 8.99
N LYS A 176 -16.28 10.99 8.41
CA LYS A 176 -17.45 11.26 7.56
C LYS A 176 -18.79 11.19 8.32
N SER A 177 -18.78 10.70 9.56
CA SER A 177 -19.97 10.63 10.45
C SER A 177 -20.21 11.95 11.16
#